data_a22cb5e1e93105e4925a7b4d9d2a2a1e
#
_entry.id   a22cb5e1e93105e4925a7b4d9d2a2a1e
#
_cell.length_a   1.000
_cell.length_b   1.000
_cell.length_c   1.000
_cell.angle_alpha   90.00
_cell.angle_beta   90.00
_cell.angle_gamma   90.00
#
_symmetry.space_group_name_H-M   'P 1'
#
loop_
_entity.id
_entity.type
_entity.pdbx_description
1 polymer ?
#
loop_
_entity_poly.entity_id
_entity_poly.type
_entity_poly.pdbx_seq_one_letter_code
_entity_poly.pdbx_strand_id
1 'polypeptide(L)'
;TLVNAKTENASYVQASTRVVVVPNLPTKLQLLLPGQNPLPGSYSGYSGGVSDMAAGTTYWATVNLVDDYYNLEAATSTFVSEAALVYPIARLILSDPNIGPRGFLPVGEAALIAGARQFSFIPATRTCPACSPSLPKLSAQVVDTQQTSTNYTSTTTAAINVAPGPTRNLQMLLPGTVNELPSEGSLAGKTGSPGPFTAGNQYQITLRATDSYWNRTSDNM
;
A
#
# COMPACT_ATOMS: atom_id res chain seq x y z
N THR A 1 -10.84 -28.24 7.63
CA THR A 1 -9.74 -29.22 7.39
C THR A 1 -10.32 -30.61 7.37
N LEU A 2 -9.91 -31.43 6.41
CA LEU A 2 -10.26 -32.85 6.33
C LEU A 2 -9.06 -33.66 6.82
N VAL A 3 -9.28 -34.51 7.81
CA VAL A 3 -8.26 -35.44 8.32
C VAL A 3 -8.62 -36.84 7.85
N ASN A 4 -7.68 -37.48 7.16
CA ASN A 4 -7.83 -38.81 6.61
C ASN A 4 -6.87 -39.77 7.30
N ALA A 5 -7.34 -40.93 7.68
CA ALA A 5 -6.53 -42.07 8.08
C ALA A 5 -6.53 -43.09 6.95
N LYS A 6 -5.35 -43.42 6.44
CA LYS A 6 -5.14 -44.41 5.36
C LYS A 6 -4.16 -45.48 5.83
N THR A 7 -4.43 -46.71 5.48
CA THR A 7 -3.50 -47.83 5.64
C THR A 7 -3.08 -48.35 4.27
N GLU A 8 -1.91 -48.91 4.16
CA GLU A 8 -1.42 -49.60 2.96
C GLU A 8 -2.07 -50.99 2.77
N ASN A 9 -2.71 -51.52 3.82
CA ASN A 9 -3.42 -52.79 3.75
C ASN A 9 -4.84 -52.60 3.19
N ALA A 10 -5.11 -53.18 2.03
CA ALA A 10 -6.39 -53.11 1.34
C ALA A 10 -7.59 -53.70 2.13
N SER A 11 -7.31 -54.43 3.22
CA SER A 11 -8.37 -55.01 4.08
C SER A 11 -9.04 -54.00 5.00
N TYR A 12 -8.51 -52.77 5.12
CA TYR A 12 -9.08 -51.75 5.98
C TYR A 12 -9.77 -50.63 5.19
N VAL A 13 -10.94 -50.22 5.64
CA VAL A 13 -11.66 -49.10 5.03
C VAL A 13 -11.06 -47.79 5.52
N GLN A 14 -10.83 -46.88 4.58
CA GLN A 14 -10.35 -45.51 4.91
C GLN A 14 -11.41 -44.78 5.77
N ALA A 15 -10.97 -44.19 6.87
CA ALA A 15 -11.78 -43.33 7.69
C ALA A 15 -11.39 -41.84 7.43
N SER A 16 -12.39 -40.99 7.40
CA SER A 16 -12.20 -39.54 7.30
C SER A 16 -13.13 -38.80 8.25
N THR A 17 -12.66 -37.67 8.78
CA THR A 17 -13.49 -36.80 9.59
C THR A 17 -13.17 -35.35 9.24
N ARG A 18 -14.13 -34.47 9.42
CA ARG A 18 -14.00 -33.03 9.21
C ARG A 18 -13.70 -32.36 10.55
N VAL A 19 -12.60 -31.63 10.59
CA VAL A 19 -12.22 -30.78 11.74
C VAL A 19 -12.47 -29.34 11.37
N VAL A 20 -13.20 -28.59 12.19
CA VAL A 20 -13.35 -27.14 12.09
C VAL A 20 -12.17 -26.50 12.81
N VAL A 21 -11.44 -25.66 12.10
CA VAL A 21 -10.36 -24.85 12.67
C VAL A 21 -10.85 -23.41 12.65
N VAL A 22 -10.79 -22.76 13.80
CA VAL A 22 -11.18 -21.36 13.98
C VAL A 22 -9.93 -20.50 14.20
N PRO A 23 -9.98 -19.18 13.94
CA PRO A 23 -8.89 -18.26 14.24
C PRO A 23 -8.52 -18.29 15.72
N ASN A 24 -7.26 -18.03 16.02
CA ASN A 24 -6.78 -17.76 17.38
C ASN A 24 -6.97 -16.27 17.69
N LEU A 25 -6.59 -15.83 18.90
CA LEU A 25 -6.59 -14.41 19.25
C LEU A 25 -5.76 -13.60 18.24
N PRO A 26 -6.25 -12.43 17.83
CA PRO A 26 -5.54 -11.61 16.85
C PRO A 26 -4.26 -11.03 17.44
N THR A 27 -3.20 -10.98 16.66
CA THR A 27 -1.88 -10.50 17.08
C THR A 27 -1.34 -9.39 16.19
N LYS A 28 -1.83 -9.27 14.95
CA LYS A 28 -1.27 -8.34 13.97
C LYS A 28 -2.28 -7.84 12.95
N LEU A 29 -1.92 -6.73 12.29
CA LEU A 29 -2.58 -6.27 11.09
C LEU A 29 -1.95 -6.94 9.86
N GLN A 30 -2.79 -7.29 8.90
CA GLN A 30 -2.38 -7.69 7.56
C GLN A 30 -2.83 -6.61 6.57
N LEU A 31 -1.93 -6.16 5.71
CA LEU A 31 -2.23 -5.20 4.65
C LEU A 31 -2.14 -5.91 3.29
N LEU A 32 -3.24 -5.92 2.58
CA LEU A 32 -3.35 -6.47 1.23
C LEU A 32 -3.54 -5.35 0.22
N LEU A 33 -2.69 -5.36 -0.81
CA LEU A 33 -2.74 -4.42 -1.93
C LEU A 33 -3.49 -5.02 -3.13
N PRO A 34 -3.87 -4.20 -4.12
CA PRO A 34 -4.44 -4.70 -5.37
C PRO A 34 -3.58 -5.82 -5.99
N GLY A 35 -4.23 -6.90 -6.39
CA GLY A 35 -3.57 -8.11 -6.91
C GLY A 35 -3.21 -9.16 -5.86
N GLN A 36 -3.26 -8.82 -4.57
CA GLN A 36 -3.04 -9.77 -3.47
C GLN A 36 -4.36 -10.29 -2.93
N ASN A 37 -4.39 -11.57 -2.60
CA ASN A 37 -5.52 -12.24 -1.96
C ASN A 37 -5.06 -12.84 -0.63
N PRO A 38 -5.90 -12.83 0.42
CA PRO A 38 -5.56 -13.47 1.69
C PRO A 38 -5.34 -14.98 1.50
N LEU A 39 -4.32 -15.51 2.15
CA LEU A 39 -4.00 -16.93 2.14
C LEU A 39 -3.67 -17.38 3.58
N PRO A 40 -4.71 -17.64 4.40
CA PRO A 40 -4.53 -18.09 5.78
C PRO A 40 -3.71 -19.40 5.86
N GLY A 41 -2.91 -19.54 6.90
CA GLY A 41 -2.07 -20.69 7.12
C GLY A 41 -0.79 -20.73 6.28
N SER A 42 -0.55 -19.73 5.42
CA SER A 42 0.71 -19.61 4.68
C SER A 42 1.73 -18.75 5.43
N TYR A 43 2.99 -18.87 5.04
CA TYR A 43 4.09 -18.08 5.64
C TYR A 43 3.93 -16.57 5.42
N SER A 44 3.48 -16.15 4.24
CA SER A 44 3.30 -14.74 3.88
C SER A 44 1.92 -14.18 4.23
N GLY A 45 0.93 -15.05 4.44
CA GLY A 45 -0.46 -14.65 4.66
C GLY A 45 -1.24 -14.27 3.40
N TYR A 46 -0.60 -14.20 2.24
CA TYR A 46 -1.22 -13.81 0.98
C TYR A 46 -0.70 -14.59 -0.21
N SER A 47 -1.46 -14.60 -1.28
CA SER A 47 -1.10 -15.06 -2.62
C SER A 47 -1.27 -13.93 -3.63
N GLY A 48 -0.66 -14.09 -4.81
CA GLY A 48 -0.63 -13.06 -5.84
C GLY A 48 0.45 -12.00 -5.59
N GLY A 49 0.71 -11.19 -6.60
CA GLY A 49 1.64 -10.06 -6.57
C GLY A 49 0.89 -8.73 -6.50
N VAL A 50 1.58 -7.69 -6.07
CA VAL A 50 1.03 -6.34 -6.13
C VAL A 50 0.88 -5.93 -7.60
N SER A 51 -0.32 -5.47 -7.98
CA SER A 51 -0.57 -4.95 -9.32
C SER A 51 0.21 -3.65 -9.56
N ASP A 52 0.65 -3.44 -10.80
CA ASP A 52 1.20 -2.14 -11.20
C ASP A 52 0.14 -1.06 -11.03
N MET A 53 0.58 0.10 -10.57
CA MET A 53 -0.28 1.25 -10.30
C MET A 53 0.11 2.42 -11.19
N ALA A 54 -0.80 3.37 -11.38
CA ALA A 54 -0.55 4.61 -12.10
C ALA A 54 -0.78 5.81 -11.17
N ALA A 55 0.08 6.82 -11.27
CA ALA A 55 -0.07 8.05 -10.52
C ALA A 55 -1.41 8.72 -10.80
N GLY A 56 -2.07 9.21 -9.77
CA GLY A 56 -3.37 9.86 -9.87
C GLY A 56 -4.59 8.94 -10.00
N THR A 57 -4.39 7.63 -9.97
CA THR A 57 -5.48 6.66 -10.00
C THR A 57 -5.80 6.18 -8.59
N THR A 58 -7.09 6.07 -8.27
CA THR A 58 -7.55 5.56 -6.97
C THR A 58 -7.45 4.05 -6.92
N TYR A 59 -6.82 3.55 -5.88
CA TYR A 59 -6.70 2.12 -5.56
C TYR A 59 -7.26 1.84 -4.17
N TRP A 60 -7.51 0.57 -3.89
CA TRP A 60 -8.04 0.11 -2.61
C TRP A 60 -7.07 -0.88 -1.97
N ALA A 61 -6.78 -0.66 -0.70
CA ALA A 61 -6.05 -1.60 0.14
C ALA A 61 -6.97 -2.14 1.21
N THR A 62 -6.81 -3.40 1.58
CA THR A 62 -7.57 -4.03 2.66
C THR A 62 -6.66 -4.23 3.87
N VAL A 63 -7.11 -3.75 5.02
CA VAL A 63 -6.47 -4.01 6.31
C VAL A 63 -7.32 -5.04 7.06
N ASN A 64 -6.70 -6.15 7.42
CA ASN A 64 -7.29 -7.23 8.17
C ASN A 64 -6.65 -7.32 9.56
N LEU A 65 -7.43 -7.66 10.57
CA LEU A 65 -6.97 -8.08 11.88
C LEU A 65 -6.87 -9.61 11.87
N VAL A 66 -5.67 -10.13 12.10
CA VAL A 66 -5.39 -11.56 11.93
C VAL A 66 -4.60 -12.13 13.10
N ASP A 67 -4.68 -13.45 13.28
CA ASP A 67 -3.82 -14.21 14.17
C ASP A 67 -2.42 -14.42 13.57
N ASP A 68 -1.55 -15.17 14.26
CA ASP A 68 -0.19 -15.48 13.81
C ASP A 68 -0.14 -16.25 12.48
N TYR A 69 -1.21 -16.98 12.17
CA TYR A 69 -1.34 -17.78 10.96
C TYR A 69 -2.13 -17.10 9.84
N TYR A 70 -2.39 -15.78 9.99
CA TYR A 70 -3.17 -14.98 9.04
C TYR A 70 -4.64 -15.39 8.88
N ASN A 71 -5.22 -16.07 9.87
CA ASN A 71 -6.65 -16.26 9.90
C ASN A 71 -7.33 -14.94 10.31
N LEU A 72 -8.34 -14.53 9.54
CA LEU A 72 -9.09 -13.31 9.81
C LEU A 72 -9.92 -13.46 11.09
N GLU A 73 -9.78 -12.49 11.97
CA GLU A 73 -10.61 -12.38 13.17
C GLU A 73 -11.96 -11.73 12.82
N ALA A 74 -12.90 -12.56 12.44
CA ALA A 74 -14.30 -12.14 12.24
C ALA A 74 -15.10 -12.35 13.52
N ALA A 75 -16.18 -11.59 13.69
CA ALA A 75 -17.09 -11.66 14.86
C ALA A 75 -17.72 -13.04 15.12
N THR A 76 -17.50 -14.00 14.26
CA THR A 76 -17.98 -15.38 14.39
C THR A 76 -16.99 -16.31 15.09
N SER A 77 -15.86 -15.81 15.59
CA SER A 77 -14.93 -16.63 16.37
C SER A 77 -15.58 -17.08 17.66
N THR A 78 -15.70 -18.39 17.84
CA THR A 78 -16.33 -18.98 19.04
C THR A 78 -15.50 -18.84 20.32
N PHE A 79 -14.27 -18.33 20.22
CA PHE A 79 -13.37 -18.15 21.36
C PHE A 79 -13.44 -16.78 22.01
N VAL A 80 -13.99 -15.78 21.32
CA VAL A 80 -14.20 -14.44 21.87
C VAL A 80 -15.68 -14.12 21.76
N SER A 81 -16.33 -13.85 22.88
CA SER A 81 -17.74 -13.40 22.83
C SER A 81 -17.78 -12.07 22.07
N GLU A 82 -18.73 -11.90 21.16
CA GLU A 82 -18.91 -10.65 20.38
C GLU A 82 -18.92 -9.40 21.26
N ALA A 83 -19.38 -9.50 22.49
CA ALA A 83 -19.42 -8.41 23.46
C ALA A 83 -18.03 -8.00 23.98
N ALA A 84 -16.99 -8.83 23.79
CA ALA A 84 -15.63 -8.57 24.29
C ALA A 84 -14.64 -8.15 23.18
N LEU A 85 -14.99 -8.37 21.90
CA LEU A 85 -14.10 -7.99 20.80
C LEU A 85 -14.42 -6.57 20.32
N VAL A 86 -13.65 -5.62 20.80
CA VAL A 86 -13.68 -4.25 20.28
C VAL A 86 -12.63 -4.16 19.18
N TYR A 87 -13.07 -3.96 17.94
CA TYR A 87 -12.17 -3.82 16.82
C TYR A 87 -11.38 -2.52 16.88
N PRO A 88 -10.05 -2.56 16.67
CA PRO A 88 -9.23 -1.36 16.73
C PRO A 88 -9.53 -0.41 15.57
N ILE A 89 -9.23 0.87 15.78
CA ILE A 89 -9.17 1.85 14.71
C ILE A 89 -7.84 1.65 13.98
N ALA A 90 -7.91 1.32 12.71
CA ALA A 90 -6.75 1.24 11.84
C ALA A 90 -6.57 2.53 11.05
N ARG A 91 -5.31 2.93 10.88
CA ARG A 91 -4.88 4.02 10.01
C ARG A 91 -4.04 3.45 8.88
N LEU A 92 -4.39 3.80 7.65
CA LEU A 92 -3.53 3.55 6.49
C LEU A 92 -2.68 4.80 6.21
N ILE A 93 -1.39 4.61 5.99
CA ILE A 93 -0.42 5.67 5.70
C ILE A 93 0.24 5.34 4.38
N LEU A 94 0.17 6.28 3.44
CA LEU A 94 0.97 6.26 2.22
C LEU A 94 2.23 7.09 2.45
N SER A 95 3.39 6.45 2.45
CA SER A 95 4.68 7.12 2.43
C SER A 95 5.09 7.33 0.98
N ASP A 96 4.88 8.54 0.48
CA ASP A 96 5.35 8.96 -0.84
C ASP A 96 6.37 10.09 -0.63
N PRO A 97 7.66 9.86 -0.94
CA PRO A 97 8.73 10.79 -0.58
C PRO A 97 8.61 12.16 -1.25
N ASN A 98 7.76 12.29 -2.25
CA ASN A 98 7.63 13.52 -3.04
C ASN A 98 6.29 14.25 -2.84
N ILE A 99 5.44 13.77 -1.95
CA ILE A 99 4.22 14.47 -1.54
C ILE A 99 4.54 15.41 -0.36
N GLY A 100 5.32 16.49 -0.62
CA GLY A 100 5.55 17.61 0.28
C GLY A 100 6.14 17.29 1.66
N PRO A 101 6.26 18.27 2.55
CA PRO A 101 6.79 18.07 3.91
C PRO A 101 5.90 17.18 4.78
N ARG A 102 4.74 16.82 4.29
CA ARG A 102 3.83 15.88 4.91
C ARG A 102 4.01 14.44 4.42
N GLY A 103 5.00 14.05 3.69
CA GLY A 103 5.35 12.68 3.22
C GLY A 103 4.53 11.46 3.66
N PHE A 104 3.51 11.73 4.46
CA PHE A 104 2.54 10.83 5.05
C PHE A 104 1.15 11.43 4.82
N LEU A 105 0.47 11.00 3.79
CA LEU A 105 -0.97 11.23 3.73
C LEU A 105 -1.62 10.16 4.61
N PRO A 106 -2.26 10.56 5.75
CA PRO A 106 -3.21 9.66 6.37
C PRO A 106 -4.31 9.43 5.35
N VAL A 107 -4.30 8.28 4.74
CA VAL A 107 -5.29 7.90 3.73
C VAL A 107 -6.66 7.75 4.36
N GLY A 108 -6.70 7.47 5.65
CA GLY A 108 -7.90 7.40 6.44
C GLY A 108 -7.69 6.64 7.74
N GLU A 109 -8.56 6.92 8.70
CA GLU A 109 -8.69 6.20 9.95
C GLU A 109 -10.11 5.68 10.05
N ALA A 110 -10.27 4.41 10.36
CA ALA A 110 -11.57 3.81 10.57
C ALA A 110 -11.48 2.57 11.44
N ALA A 111 -12.52 2.33 12.23
CA ALA A 111 -12.66 1.07 12.94
C ALA A 111 -12.78 -0.08 11.95
N LEU A 112 -12.13 -1.20 12.27
CA LEU A 112 -12.33 -2.45 11.55
C LEU A 112 -13.76 -2.94 11.79
N ILE A 113 -14.35 -3.57 10.81
CA ILE A 113 -15.69 -4.17 10.88
C ILE A 113 -15.54 -5.64 10.54
N ALA A 114 -15.96 -6.53 11.45
CA ALA A 114 -15.73 -7.96 11.30
C ALA A 114 -14.25 -8.29 10.98
N GLY A 115 -13.33 -7.58 11.65
CA GLY A 115 -11.89 -7.75 11.51
C GLY A 115 -11.27 -7.16 10.25
N ALA A 116 -12.01 -6.48 9.38
CA ALA A 116 -11.48 -5.97 8.11
C ALA A 116 -11.95 -4.54 7.79
N ARG A 117 -11.15 -3.82 7.01
CA ARG A 117 -11.52 -2.51 6.44
C ARG A 117 -10.79 -2.25 5.13
N GLN A 118 -11.50 -1.65 4.18
CA GLN A 118 -10.89 -1.14 2.96
C GLN A 118 -10.63 0.36 3.05
N PHE A 119 -9.49 0.78 2.52
CA PHE A 119 -9.07 2.18 2.43
C PHE A 119 -8.71 2.48 0.98
N SER A 120 -9.21 3.60 0.46
CA SER A 120 -8.77 4.09 -0.86
C SER A 120 -7.52 4.94 -0.70
N PHE A 121 -6.62 4.88 -1.68
CA PHE A 121 -5.42 5.71 -1.74
C PHE A 121 -5.08 6.08 -3.18
N ILE A 122 -4.34 7.16 -3.37
CA ILE A 122 -3.93 7.66 -4.68
C ILE A 122 -2.42 7.87 -4.64
N PRO A 123 -1.61 7.02 -5.30
CA PRO A 123 -0.19 7.28 -5.45
C PRO A 123 0.01 8.48 -6.39
N ALA A 124 0.94 9.36 -6.06
CA ALA A 124 1.21 10.55 -6.87
C ALA A 124 2.56 10.49 -7.57
N THR A 125 3.55 9.84 -6.96
CA THR A 125 4.91 9.82 -7.49
C THR A 125 5.19 8.52 -8.22
N ARG A 126 5.65 8.64 -9.48
CA ARG A 126 6.13 7.47 -10.22
C ARG A 126 7.36 6.86 -9.56
N THR A 127 7.45 5.56 -9.56
CA THR A 127 8.67 4.88 -9.14
C THR A 127 9.74 5.01 -10.22
N CYS A 128 10.92 5.40 -9.79
CA CYS A 128 12.10 5.43 -10.64
C CYS A 128 13.27 4.90 -9.80
N PRO A 129 13.64 3.61 -9.94
CA PRO A 129 14.73 3.03 -9.13
C PRO A 129 16.05 3.82 -9.20
N ALA A 130 16.28 4.51 -10.32
CA ALA A 130 17.48 5.35 -10.52
C ALA A 130 17.33 6.80 -10.03
N CYS A 131 16.09 7.25 -9.67
CA CYS A 131 15.82 8.67 -9.42
C CYS A 131 15.54 8.99 -7.95
N SER A 132 15.16 8.02 -7.13
CA SER A 132 14.82 8.27 -5.73
C SER A 132 15.27 7.08 -4.86
N PRO A 133 15.96 7.36 -3.75
CA PRO A 133 16.31 6.32 -2.78
C PRO A 133 15.10 5.77 -2.02
N SER A 134 13.96 6.44 -2.07
CA SER A 134 12.76 6.08 -1.34
C SER A 134 11.60 5.86 -2.30
N LEU A 135 11.14 4.63 -2.39
CA LEU A 135 9.95 4.26 -3.16
C LEU A 135 8.68 4.41 -2.30
N PRO A 136 7.53 4.72 -2.91
CA PRO A 136 6.27 4.76 -2.17
C PRO A 136 5.98 3.44 -1.46
N LYS A 137 5.48 3.52 -0.23
CA LYS A 137 5.10 2.38 0.60
C LYS A 137 3.78 2.65 1.29
N LEU A 138 3.03 1.61 1.58
CA LEU A 138 1.88 1.70 2.47
C LEU A 138 2.19 1.01 3.79
N SER A 139 1.68 1.58 4.88
CA SER A 139 1.70 0.96 6.18
C SER A 139 0.33 1.06 6.84
N ALA A 140 -0.04 0.04 7.60
CA ALA A 140 -1.22 0.04 8.43
C ALA A 140 -0.81 0.00 9.90
N GLN A 141 -1.40 0.88 10.71
CA GLN A 141 -1.12 1.03 12.13
C GLN A 141 -2.42 1.07 12.92
N VAL A 142 -2.37 0.65 14.17
CA VAL A 142 -3.46 0.88 15.13
C VAL A 142 -3.30 2.27 15.72
N VAL A 143 -4.39 3.04 15.73
CA VAL A 143 -4.43 4.41 16.27
C VAL A 143 -5.07 4.46 17.64
N ASP A 144 -6.03 3.60 17.90
CA ASP A 144 -6.77 3.61 19.17
C ASP A 144 -5.96 2.95 20.27
N THR A 145 -5.48 3.80 21.19
CA THR A 145 -4.75 3.42 22.38
C THR A 145 -5.68 3.11 23.58
N GLN A 146 -6.98 3.27 23.42
CA GLN A 146 -7.96 3.05 24.49
C GLN A 146 -8.19 1.56 24.79
N GLN A 147 -7.79 0.69 23.88
CA GLN A 147 -7.79 -0.76 24.07
C GLN A 147 -6.42 -1.23 24.60
N THR A 148 -6.25 -1.05 25.84
CA THR A 148 -5.02 -1.03 26.62
C THR A 148 -4.33 -2.39 26.80
N SER A 149 -4.70 -3.46 26.13
CA SER A 149 -4.10 -4.77 26.43
C SER A 149 -3.53 -5.54 25.23
N THR A 150 -3.73 -5.10 24.01
CA THR A 150 -3.21 -5.82 22.84
C THR A 150 -2.45 -4.89 21.89
N ASN A 151 -1.13 -4.96 21.96
CA ASN A 151 -0.26 -4.30 20.99
C ASN A 151 -0.25 -5.12 19.68
N TYR A 152 -1.16 -4.79 18.77
CA TYR A 152 -1.13 -5.38 17.44
C TYR A 152 0.09 -4.91 16.66
N THR A 153 0.80 -5.83 16.06
CA THR A 153 1.96 -5.49 15.23
C THR A 153 1.50 -4.75 13.98
N SER A 154 2.06 -3.56 13.76
CA SER A 154 1.86 -2.79 12.53
C SER A 154 2.51 -3.48 11.33
N THR A 155 1.97 -3.26 10.15
CA THR A 155 2.53 -3.82 8.92
C THR A 155 2.91 -2.73 7.93
N THR A 156 3.96 -2.98 7.18
CA THR A 156 4.42 -2.11 6.09
C THR A 156 4.64 -2.98 4.85
N THR A 157 4.14 -2.52 3.71
CA THR A 157 4.36 -3.21 2.44
C THR A 157 5.80 -3.04 1.95
N ALA A 158 6.19 -3.89 1.01
CA ALA A 158 7.29 -3.58 0.11
C ALA A 158 6.97 -2.30 -0.69
N ALA A 159 7.98 -1.76 -1.36
CA ALA A 159 7.77 -0.65 -2.29
C ALA A 159 6.73 -1.01 -3.35
N ILE A 160 5.83 -0.07 -3.64
CA ILE A 160 4.85 -0.21 -4.72
C ILE A 160 5.44 0.34 -6.03
N ASN A 161 5.13 -0.31 -7.15
CA ASN A 161 5.51 0.17 -8.47
C ASN A 161 4.43 1.10 -9.01
N VAL A 162 4.79 2.35 -9.31
CA VAL A 162 3.87 3.38 -9.80
C VAL A 162 4.37 3.90 -11.13
N ALA A 163 3.60 3.67 -12.20
CA ALA A 163 3.82 4.29 -13.49
C ALA A 163 3.35 5.75 -13.49
N PRO A 164 3.84 6.60 -14.41
CA PRO A 164 3.23 7.92 -14.60
C PRO A 164 1.76 7.79 -14.98
N GLY A 165 0.96 8.79 -14.61
CA GLY A 165 -0.40 8.95 -15.12
C GLY A 165 -0.43 9.38 -16.60
N PRO A 166 -1.63 9.59 -17.17
CA PRO A 166 -1.77 10.10 -18.52
C PRO A 166 -1.09 11.46 -18.69
N THR A 167 -0.45 11.69 -19.83
CA THR A 167 0.15 12.98 -20.18
C THR A 167 -0.88 14.10 -20.11
N ARG A 168 -0.55 15.15 -19.36
CA ARG A 168 -1.42 16.32 -19.16
C ARG A 168 -0.72 17.65 -19.39
N ASN A 169 0.56 17.73 -19.04
CA ASN A 169 1.30 18.99 -19.02
C ASN A 169 2.55 18.90 -19.89
N LEU A 170 2.94 20.04 -20.42
CA LEU A 170 4.25 20.25 -21.03
C LEU A 170 5.10 21.08 -20.04
N GLN A 171 6.18 20.51 -19.55
CA GLN A 171 7.11 21.16 -18.65
C GLN A 171 8.31 21.68 -19.41
N MET A 172 8.65 22.95 -19.20
CA MET A 172 9.86 23.57 -19.75
C MET A 172 10.84 23.86 -18.61
N LEU A 173 12.03 23.30 -18.71
CA LEU A 173 13.15 23.54 -17.79
C LEU A 173 14.20 24.39 -18.49
N LEU A 174 14.48 25.55 -17.90
CA LEU A 174 15.53 26.46 -18.30
C LEU A 174 16.81 26.17 -17.51
N PRO A 175 18.00 26.65 -17.97
CA PRO A 175 19.23 26.61 -17.17
C PRO A 175 19.02 27.23 -15.79
N GLY A 176 19.44 26.52 -14.74
CA GLY A 176 19.21 26.92 -13.35
C GLY A 176 17.89 26.41 -12.73
N THR A 177 16.97 25.81 -13.53
CA THR A 177 15.80 25.14 -13.01
C THR A 177 15.93 23.63 -13.08
N VAL A 178 15.37 22.93 -12.10
CA VAL A 178 15.34 21.48 -12.05
C VAL A 178 13.90 20.99 -11.88
N ASN A 179 13.64 19.76 -12.36
CA ASN A 179 12.36 19.13 -12.12
C ASN A 179 12.18 18.85 -10.64
N GLU A 180 11.02 19.23 -10.10
CA GLU A 180 10.57 18.89 -8.78
C GLU A 180 9.32 18.03 -8.91
N LEU A 181 9.33 16.87 -8.26
CA LEU A 181 8.16 16.04 -8.16
C LEU A 181 7.14 16.69 -7.20
N PRO A 182 5.87 16.32 -7.24
CA PRO A 182 4.83 17.08 -6.56
C PRO A 182 5.16 17.27 -5.08
N SER A 183 5.48 18.52 -4.73
CA SER A 183 5.49 19.00 -3.37
C SER A 183 4.37 20.00 -3.19
N GLU A 184 3.76 20.05 -2.00
CA GLU A 184 2.81 21.12 -1.67
C GLU A 184 3.48 22.48 -1.90
N GLY A 185 3.05 23.19 -2.94
CA GLY A 185 3.58 24.52 -3.27
C GLY A 185 4.31 24.65 -4.61
N SER A 186 4.69 23.57 -5.26
CA SER A 186 5.24 23.62 -6.61
C SER A 186 4.13 23.67 -7.66
N LEU A 187 3.72 24.85 -8.05
CA LEU A 187 2.69 25.06 -9.08
C LEU A 187 3.13 24.61 -10.49
N ALA A 188 4.41 24.37 -10.71
CA ALA A 188 4.96 24.10 -12.04
C ALA A 188 5.85 22.84 -12.11
N GLY A 189 5.91 22.05 -11.05
CA GLY A 189 6.74 20.83 -10.97
C GLY A 189 8.22 21.09 -11.14
N LYS A 190 8.69 22.28 -10.77
CA LYS A 190 10.09 22.69 -10.90
C LYS A 190 10.51 23.62 -9.77
N THR A 191 11.79 23.54 -9.39
CA THR A 191 12.45 24.45 -8.46
C THR A 191 13.61 25.15 -9.14
N GLY A 192 14.20 26.11 -8.41
CA GLY A 192 15.28 26.95 -8.90
C GLY A 192 14.79 28.14 -9.71
N SER A 193 15.71 29.03 -10.00
CA SER A 193 15.45 30.21 -10.84
C SER A 193 16.30 30.13 -12.08
N PRO A 194 15.79 30.57 -13.23
CA PRO A 194 16.62 30.70 -14.41
C PRO A 194 17.80 31.64 -14.10
N GLY A 195 19.00 31.22 -14.49
CA GLY A 195 20.18 32.07 -14.42
C GLY A 195 20.05 33.26 -15.36
N PRO A 196 20.91 34.28 -15.21
CA PRO A 196 20.96 35.38 -16.14
C PRO A 196 21.40 34.87 -17.52
N PHE A 197 20.70 35.29 -18.55
CA PHE A 197 21.03 34.96 -19.94
C PHE A 197 21.80 36.14 -20.56
N THR A 198 22.87 35.84 -21.30
CA THR A 198 23.64 36.82 -22.05
C THR A 198 23.19 36.82 -23.51
N ALA A 199 22.91 37.99 -24.04
CA ALA A 199 22.52 38.14 -25.44
C ALA A 199 23.60 37.58 -26.39
N GLY A 200 23.15 36.86 -27.41
CA GLY A 200 24.05 36.21 -28.37
C GLY A 200 24.53 34.80 -27.97
N ASN A 201 24.32 34.37 -26.73
CA ASN A 201 24.67 33.02 -26.32
C ASN A 201 23.53 32.02 -26.57
N GLN A 202 23.93 30.78 -26.86
CA GLN A 202 22.97 29.67 -26.95
C GLN A 202 22.78 29.03 -25.60
N TYR A 203 21.53 28.69 -25.29
CA TYR A 203 21.15 28.03 -24.05
C TYR A 203 20.33 26.80 -24.35
N GLN A 204 20.59 25.72 -23.63
CA GLN A 204 19.83 24.48 -23.74
C GLN A 204 18.55 24.57 -22.91
N ILE A 205 17.42 24.26 -23.53
CA ILE A 205 16.11 24.17 -22.91
C ILE A 205 15.67 22.73 -22.95
N THR A 206 15.15 22.21 -21.83
CA THR A 206 14.57 20.88 -21.78
C THR A 206 13.05 20.97 -21.78
N LEU A 207 12.41 20.32 -22.75
CA LEU A 207 10.95 20.13 -22.76
C LEU A 207 10.63 18.69 -22.37
N ARG A 208 9.59 18.51 -21.57
CA ARG A 208 9.11 17.20 -21.11
C ARG A 208 7.60 17.13 -21.11
N ALA A 209 7.07 15.99 -21.54
CA ALA A 209 5.68 15.62 -21.30
C ALA A 209 5.58 15.05 -19.88
N THR A 210 4.58 15.50 -19.13
CA THR A 210 4.35 15.07 -17.74
C THR A 210 2.87 14.82 -17.50
N ASP A 211 2.58 14.02 -16.47
CA ASP A 211 1.23 13.85 -15.95
C ASP A 211 0.81 15.04 -15.06
N SER A 212 -0.34 14.92 -14.41
CA SER A 212 -0.88 15.97 -13.51
C SER A 212 -0.01 16.20 -12.26
N TYR A 213 0.85 15.25 -11.93
CA TYR A 213 1.76 15.29 -10.78
C TYR A 213 3.20 15.59 -11.19
N TRP A 214 3.41 16.06 -12.41
CA TRP A 214 4.72 16.39 -12.98
C TRP A 214 5.68 15.18 -13.13
N ASN A 215 5.16 13.96 -13.03
CA ASN A 215 5.93 12.78 -13.39
C ASN A 215 6.17 12.79 -14.91
N ARG A 216 7.42 12.61 -15.32
CA ARG A 216 7.74 12.46 -16.74
C ARG A 216 7.02 11.23 -17.30
N THR A 217 6.24 11.41 -18.34
CA THR A 217 5.62 10.32 -19.11
C THR A 217 6.62 9.74 -20.12
N SER A 218 6.37 8.50 -20.54
CA SER A 218 7.22 7.82 -21.53
C SER A 218 6.94 8.23 -22.98
N ASP A 219 5.96 9.11 -23.18
CA ASP A 219 5.59 9.56 -24.50
C ASP A 219 6.75 10.33 -25.11
N ASN A 220 7.35 9.74 -26.15
CA ASN A 220 8.37 10.41 -26.96
C ASN A 220 7.62 11.44 -27.82
N MET A 221 7.91 12.72 -27.60
CA MET A 221 7.63 13.76 -28.57
C MET A 221 8.81 13.89 -29.53
#